data_d64a1eec028b19e62e53965beeede14d
#
_entry.id   d64a1eec028b19e62e53965beeede14d
#
_cell.length_a   1.000
_cell.length_b   1.000
_cell.length_c   1.000
_cell.angle_alpha   90.00
_cell.angle_beta   90.00
_cell.angle_gamma   90.00
#
_symmetry.space_group_name_H-M   'P 1'
#
loop_
_entity.id
_entity.type
_entity.pdbx_description
1 polymer ?
#
loop_
_entity_poly.entity_id
_entity_poly.type
_entity_poly.pdbx_seq_one_letter_code
_entity_poly.pdbx_strand_id
1 'polypeptide(L)'
;HSKDGQAKTTEAERVLVAPSLTWKPSDRTSLTVLTHYQRDPKSGSYGAVPSLGSAFDNPLGQLDPDFYDGDVNWEEFDRTQIAAGYEFEHSFDDTWTVRQNFRYLETDIDYRSVYPTALAGDNRTLGRASIYSDERTKSFAVDNQIQAKFTTGPIEHTLLAGLDYWKLNS
;
A
#
# COMPACT_ATOMS: atom_id res chain seq x y z
N HIS A 1 -10.20 -8.81 -9.04
CA HIS A 1 -11.33 -7.99 -8.57
C HIS A 1 -11.45 -6.79 -9.48
N SER A 2 -12.66 -6.53 -9.97
CA SER A 2 -13.01 -5.32 -10.72
C SER A 2 -14.27 -4.73 -10.10
N LYS A 3 -14.34 -3.40 -10.05
CA LYS A 3 -15.47 -2.66 -9.49
C LYS A 3 -15.59 -1.31 -10.20
N ASP A 4 -16.81 -0.95 -10.57
CA ASP A 4 -17.13 0.40 -11.05
C ASP A 4 -17.03 1.41 -9.89
N GLY A 5 -16.51 2.59 -10.18
CA GLY A 5 -16.47 3.70 -9.25
C GLY A 5 -17.83 4.42 -9.13
N GLN A 6 -17.92 5.37 -8.21
CA GLN A 6 -19.12 6.20 -8.05
C GLN A 6 -19.26 7.20 -9.20
N ALA A 7 -18.16 7.83 -9.60
CA ALA A 7 -18.16 8.77 -10.72
C ALA A 7 -18.23 8.02 -12.06
N LYS A 8 -18.89 8.63 -13.05
CA LYS A 8 -18.98 8.09 -14.41
C LYS A 8 -17.57 7.77 -14.93
N THR A 9 -17.45 6.64 -15.64
CA THR A 9 -16.22 6.20 -16.30
C THR A 9 -15.05 5.83 -15.39
N THR A 10 -15.24 5.81 -14.07
CA THR A 10 -14.19 5.38 -13.15
C THR A 10 -14.31 3.88 -12.84
N GLU A 11 -13.18 3.20 -12.86
CA GLU A 11 -13.09 1.77 -12.58
C GLU A 11 -11.92 1.48 -11.65
N ALA A 12 -12.03 0.44 -10.85
CA ALA A 12 -10.93 -0.09 -10.06
C ALA A 12 -10.74 -1.57 -10.36
N GLU A 13 -9.53 -1.93 -10.79
CA GLU A 13 -9.16 -3.31 -11.07
C GLU A 13 -7.95 -3.71 -10.24
N ARG A 14 -7.96 -4.92 -9.68
CA ARG A 14 -6.85 -5.47 -8.91
C ARG A 14 -6.64 -6.94 -9.18
N VAL A 15 -5.39 -7.29 -9.43
CA VAL A 15 -4.88 -8.67 -9.37
C VAL A 15 -3.89 -8.75 -8.22
N LEU A 16 -4.06 -9.74 -7.33
CA LEU A 16 -3.18 -9.96 -6.19
C LEU A 16 -2.91 -11.45 -6.05
N VAL A 17 -1.63 -11.79 -5.92
CA VAL A 17 -1.15 -13.16 -5.63
C VAL A 17 -0.08 -13.06 -4.55
N ALA A 18 -0.27 -13.76 -3.44
CA ALA A 18 0.61 -13.68 -2.28
C ALA A 18 0.87 -15.09 -1.67
N PRO A 19 1.56 -15.98 -2.38
CA PRO A 19 1.90 -17.29 -1.84
C PRO A 19 2.93 -17.19 -0.72
N SER A 20 2.81 -18.13 0.23
CA SER A 20 3.80 -18.33 1.28
C SER A 20 4.11 -19.82 1.42
N LEU A 21 5.34 -20.12 1.84
CA LEU A 21 5.81 -21.48 2.07
C LEU A 21 6.58 -21.52 3.40
N THR A 22 6.15 -22.39 4.29
CA THR A 22 6.85 -22.63 5.55
C THR A 22 7.56 -23.99 5.52
N TRP A 23 8.86 -23.97 5.80
CA TRP A 23 9.70 -25.15 5.95
C TRP A 23 10.14 -25.30 7.41
N LYS A 24 9.83 -26.45 8.02
CA LYS A 24 10.16 -26.76 9.40
C LYS A 24 10.95 -28.08 9.45
N PRO A 25 12.29 -28.02 9.34
CA PRO A 25 13.13 -29.22 9.39
C PRO A 25 13.18 -29.85 10.79
N SER A 26 12.82 -29.11 11.83
CA SER A 26 12.71 -29.57 13.22
C SER A 26 11.72 -28.69 13.99
N ASP A 27 11.39 -29.11 15.22
CA ASP A 27 10.55 -28.31 16.14
C ASP A 27 11.26 -27.01 16.60
N ARG A 28 12.57 -26.92 16.39
CA ARG A 28 13.41 -25.79 16.77
C ARG A 28 13.73 -24.84 15.63
N THR A 29 13.37 -25.17 14.39
CA THR A 29 13.73 -24.37 13.23
C THR A 29 12.51 -24.16 12.32
N SER A 30 12.25 -22.92 11.98
CA SER A 30 11.22 -22.54 11.05
C SER A 30 11.73 -21.49 10.09
N LEU A 31 11.44 -21.65 8.80
CA LEU A 31 11.67 -20.66 7.76
C LEU A 31 10.38 -20.51 6.94
N THR A 32 9.81 -19.33 6.96
CA THR A 32 8.67 -18.99 6.11
C THR A 32 9.12 -18.02 5.03
N VAL A 33 8.98 -18.39 3.77
CA VAL A 33 9.18 -17.51 2.62
C VAL A 33 7.84 -16.90 2.25
N LEU A 34 7.82 -15.59 2.04
CA LEU A 34 6.66 -14.78 1.73
C LEU A 34 6.89 -14.07 0.40
N THR A 35 5.90 -14.10 -0.47
CA THR A 35 5.96 -13.35 -1.72
C THR A 35 4.64 -12.61 -1.94
N HIS A 36 4.71 -11.51 -2.67
CA HIS A 36 3.54 -10.70 -2.98
C HIS A 36 3.72 -10.09 -4.37
N TYR A 37 2.73 -10.26 -5.21
CA TYR A 37 2.58 -9.56 -6.47
C TYR A 37 1.19 -8.94 -6.50
N GLN A 38 1.13 -7.63 -6.70
CA GLN A 38 -0.12 -6.91 -6.90
C GLN A 38 0.02 -6.01 -8.11
N ARG A 39 -0.99 -6.03 -8.96
CA ARG A 39 -1.17 -5.07 -10.03
C ARG A 39 -2.54 -4.43 -9.93
N ASP A 40 -2.57 -3.13 -9.95
CA ASP A 40 -3.76 -2.29 -10.00
C ASP A 40 -3.70 -1.49 -11.32
N PRO A 41 -4.13 -2.05 -12.47
CA PRO A 41 -4.06 -1.34 -13.76
C PRO A 41 -5.03 -0.16 -13.82
N LYS A 42 -6.02 -0.16 -12.93
CA LYS A 42 -6.98 0.92 -12.73
C LYS A 42 -7.24 1.04 -11.24
N SER A 43 -6.85 2.14 -10.62
CA SER A 43 -7.00 2.35 -9.17
C SER A 43 -8.07 3.39 -8.82
N GLY A 44 -9.02 3.64 -9.73
CA GLY A 44 -10.02 4.68 -9.58
C GLY A 44 -9.46 6.08 -9.88
N SER A 45 -10.22 7.10 -9.53
CA SER A 45 -9.78 8.49 -9.63
C SER A 45 -9.91 9.20 -8.29
N TYR A 46 -9.10 10.23 -8.09
CA TYR A 46 -9.25 11.18 -6.99
C TYR A 46 -10.18 12.31 -7.42
N GLY A 47 -11.47 11.98 -7.61
CA GLY A 47 -12.46 12.98 -7.93
C GLY A 47 -12.69 13.93 -6.76
N ALA A 48 -12.74 15.22 -7.04
CA ALA A 48 -13.23 16.23 -6.12
C ALA A 48 -14.30 17.06 -6.84
N VAL A 49 -15.40 17.32 -6.17
CA VAL A 49 -16.50 18.07 -6.74
C VAL A 49 -16.59 19.46 -6.11
N PRO A 50 -16.99 20.52 -6.85
CA PRO A 50 -17.26 21.81 -6.26
C PRO A 50 -18.28 21.70 -5.13
N SER A 51 -18.04 22.41 -4.04
CA SER A 51 -18.99 22.44 -2.91
C SER A 51 -20.33 23.05 -3.28
N LEU A 52 -20.33 24.04 -4.22
CA LEU A 52 -21.54 24.62 -4.79
C LEU A 52 -22.12 23.65 -5.83
N GLY A 53 -23.32 23.21 -5.62
CA GLY A 53 -24.00 22.20 -6.43
C GLY A 53 -23.80 20.76 -5.94
N SER A 54 -23.00 20.54 -4.88
CA SER A 54 -22.89 19.25 -4.19
C SER A 54 -23.29 19.33 -2.73
N ALA A 55 -22.62 20.14 -1.92
CA ALA A 55 -22.91 20.34 -0.51
C ALA A 55 -23.79 21.57 -0.26
N PHE A 56 -23.71 22.57 -1.12
CA PHE A 56 -24.50 23.80 -1.08
C PHE A 56 -25.28 24.00 -2.37
N ASP A 57 -26.43 24.67 -2.27
CA ASP A 57 -27.27 24.95 -3.41
C ASP A 57 -26.56 25.83 -4.44
N ASN A 58 -26.61 25.42 -5.72
CA ASN A 58 -26.15 26.21 -6.84
C ASN A 58 -27.40 26.77 -7.55
N PRO A 59 -27.44 28.10 -7.87
CA PRO A 59 -28.55 28.69 -8.62
C PRO A 59 -28.84 28.02 -9.96
N LEU A 60 -27.87 27.30 -10.52
CA LEU A 60 -28.01 26.56 -11.79
C LEU A 60 -28.42 25.09 -11.62
N GLY A 61 -28.65 24.65 -10.37
CA GLY A 61 -29.03 23.27 -10.04
C GLY A 61 -27.90 22.48 -9.38
N GLN A 62 -28.26 21.29 -8.90
CA GLN A 62 -27.31 20.37 -8.26
C GLN A 62 -26.54 19.55 -9.32
N LEU A 63 -25.33 19.15 -8.94
CA LEU A 63 -24.52 18.23 -9.75
C LEU A 63 -25.11 16.80 -9.67
N ASP A 64 -25.00 16.06 -10.75
CA ASP A 64 -25.32 14.64 -10.72
C ASP A 64 -24.43 13.91 -9.70
N PRO A 65 -24.95 12.91 -8.94
CA PRO A 65 -24.18 12.14 -7.96
C PRO A 65 -22.99 11.37 -8.57
N ASP A 66 -23.02 11.11 -9.88
CA ASP A 66 -21.99 10.43 -10.65
C ASP A 66 -21.15 11.39 -11.52
N PHE A 67 -21.21 12.71 -11.21
CA PHE A 67 -20.42 13.71 -11.91
C PHE A 67 -18.94 13.38 -11.86
N TYR A 68 -18.27 13.51 -13.00
CA TYR A 68 -16.84 13.27 -13.17
C TYR A 68 -16.12 14.56 -13.59
N ASP A 69 -15.17 14.98 -12.79
CA ASP A 69 -14.38 16.21 -12.97
C ASP A 69 -13.08 16.01 -13.75
N GLY A 70 -12.66 14.76 -13.95
CA GLY A 70 -11.42 14.38 -14.60
C GLY A 70 -11.45 14.36 -16.13
N ASP A 71 -10.47 13.73 -16.74
CA ASP A 71 -10.36 13.54 -18.19
C ASP A 71 -10.12 12.07 -18.53
N VAL A 72 -11.16 11.39 -19.03
CA VAL A 72 -11.15 9.96 -19.38
C VAL A 72 -10.10 9.56 -20.41
N ASN A 73 -9.60 10.50 -21.21
CA ASN A 73 -8.61 10.21 -22.24
C ASN A 73 -7.17 10.38 -21.75
N TRP A 74 -6.99 10.96 -20.57
CA TRP A 74 -5.66 11.27 -20.04
C TRP A 74 -5.40 10.68 -18.66
N GLU A 75 -6.43 10.47 -17.84
CA GLU A 75 -6.25 9.93 -16.49
C GLU A 75 -5.80 8.47 -16.50
N GLU A 76 -4.85 8.19 -15.66
CA GLU A 76 -4.29 6.85 -15.44
C GLU A 76 -3.82 6.71 -14.00
N PHE A 77 -4.04 5.56 -13.41
CA PHE A 77 -3.45 5.16 -12.15
C PHE A 77 -3.11 3.68 -12.21
N ASP A 78 -2.01 3.35 -12.88
CA ASP A 78 -1.44 2.00 -12.90
C ASP A 78 -0.41 1.88 -11.77
N ARG A 79 -0.54 0.85 -10.97
CA ARG A 79 0.39 0.55 -9.90
C ARG A 79 0.73 -0.94 -9.90
N THR A 80 2.04 -1.22 -9.88
CA THR A 80 2.56 -2.58 -9.69
C THR A 80 3.38 -2.63 -8.41
N GLN A 81 3.15 -3.64 -7.57
CA GLN A 81 3.91 -3.91 -6.35
C GLN A 81 4.41 -5.34 -6.35
N ILE A 82 5.70 -5.51 -6.08
CA ILE A 82 6.36 -6.80 -5.93
C ILE A 82 7.06 -6.81 -4.58
N ALA A 83 6.81 -7.84 -3.77
CA ALA A 83 7.55 -8.04 -2.53
C ALA A 83 7.98 -9.50 -2.39
N ALA A 84 9.14 -9.68 -1.77
CA ALA A 84 9.65 -10.96 -1.33
C ALA A 84 10.33 -10.82 0.03
N GLY A 85 10.20 -11.83 0.86
CA GLY A 85 10.81 -11.82 2.18
C GLY A 85 10.79 -13.17 2.83
N TYR A 86 11.33 -13.22 4.03
CA TYR A 86 11.28 -14.42 4.87
C TYR A 86 11.20 -14.05 6.34
N GLU A 87 10.69 -15.00 7.10
CA GLU A 87 10.72 -15.06 8.54
C GLU A 87 11.48 -16.33 8.95
N PHE A 88 12.57 -16.16 9.66
CA PHE A 88 13.39 -17.25 10.16
C PHE A 88 13.38 -17.25 11.68
N GLU A 89 13.20 -18.43 12.26
CA GLU A 89 13.34 -18.65 13.70
C GLU A 89 14.14 -19.93 13.94
N HIS A 90 15.09 -19.86 14.90
CA HIS A 90 15.84 -21.00 15.38
C HIS A 90 16.07 -20.93 16.87
N SER A 91 15.66 -21.97 17.58
CA SER A 91 15.95 -22.17 19.01
C SER A 91 17.13 -23.14 19.15
N PHE A 92 18.27 -22.62 19.59
CA PHE A 92 19.47 -23.43 19.85
C PHE A 92 19.21 -24.43 20.98
N ASP A 93 18.54 -23.94 22.02
CA ASP A 93 18.14 -24.70 23.22
C ASP A 93 16.86 -24.07 23.82
N ASP A 94 16.50 -24.41 25.01
CA ASP A 94 15.32 -23.89 25.71
C ASP A 94 15.53 -22.44 26.21
N THR A 95 16.78 -21.97 26.21
CA THR A 95 17.18 -20.64 26.64
C THR A 95 17.23 -19.67 25.45
N TRP A 96 17.91 -20.04 24.39
CA TRP A 96 18.27 -19.11 23.29
C TRP A 96 17.49 -19.34 22.04
N THR A 97 16.83 -18.28 21.58
CA THR A 97 16.15 -18.23 20.27
C THR A 97 16.63 -17.03 19.49
N VAL A 98 16.91 -17.22 18.21
CA VAL A 98 17.18 -16.14 17.25
C VAL A 98 16.06 -16.05 16.24
N ARG A 99 15.75 -14.81 15.79
CA ARG A 99 14.80 -14.52 14.72
C ARG A 99 15.44 -13.55 13.75
N GLN A 100 15.15 -13.75 12.48
CA GLN A 100 15.48 -12.78 11.46
C GLN A 100 14.31 -12.64 10.48
N ASN A 101 13.89 -11.41 10.26
CA ASN A 101 12.89 -11.06 9.27
C ASN A 101 13.53 -10.22 8.19
N PHE A 102 13.28 -10.56 6.95
CA PHE A 102 13.74 -9.79 5.79
C PHE A 102 12.56 -9.50 4.87
N ARG A 103 12.52 -8.30 4.31
CA ARG A 103 11.54 -7.91 3.31
C ARG A 103 12.16 -6.99 2.27
N TYR A 104 11.94 -7.30 1.01
CA TYR A 104 12.14 -6.43 -0.14
C TYR A 104 10.79 -6.03 -0.69
N LEU A 105 10.64 -4.77 -1.09
CA LEU A 105 9.47 -4.23 -1.75
C LEU A 105 9.90 -3.32 -2.89
N GLU A 106 9.30 -3.51 -4.06
CA GLU A 106 9.39 -2.60 -5.20
C GLU A 106 7.97 -2.17 -5.59
N THR A 107 7.78 -0.88 -5.84
CA THR A 107 6.53 -0.29 -6.28
C THR A 107 6.81 0.62 -7.46
N ASP A 108 6.09 0.39 -8.56
CA ASP A 108 6.04 1.23 -9.74
C ASP A 108 4.65 1.87 -9.84
N ILE A 109 4.59 3.17 -10.08
CA ILE A 109 3.34 3.93 -10.21
C ILE A 109 3.45 4.86 -11.42
N ASP A 110 2.51 4.72 -12.39
CA ASP A 110 2.19 5.75 -13.39
C ASP A 110 0.87 6.39 -12.95
N TYR A 111 0.94 7.67 -12.63
CA TYR A 111 -0.19 8.43 -12.15
C TYR A 111 -0.40 9.70 -12.97
N ARG A 112 -1.59 9.82 -13.55
CA ARG A 112 -2.04 11.00 -14.29
C ARG A 112 -3.44 11.34 -13.81
N SER A 113 -3.64 12.58 -13.42
CA SER A 113 -4.96 13.01 -12.98
C SER A 113 -5.23 14.45 -13.36
N VAL A 114 -6.50 14.72 -13.65
CA VAL A 114 -7.05 16.06 -13.76
C VAL A 114 -7.93 16.31 -12.57
N TYR A 115 -7.74 17.44 -11.93
CA TYR A 115 -8.48 17.81 -10.72
C TYR A 115 -9.01 19.24 -10.78
N PRO A 116 -10.13 19.53 -10.11
CA PRO A 116 -10.72 20.85 -10.12
C PRO A 116 -9.90 21.82 -9.29
N THR A 117 -9.79 23.05 -9.74
CA THR A 117 -9.08 24.13 -9.01
C THR A 117 -10.02 25.16 -8.44
N ALA A 118 -10.94 25.67 -9.23
CA ALA A 118 -11.91 26.68 -8.80
C ALA A 118 -13.17 26.64 -9.67
N LEU A 119 -14.32 26.96 -9.08
CA LEU A 119 -15.53 27.30 -9.80
C LEU A 119 -15.54 28.81 -10.08
N ALA A 120 -15.74 29.19 -11.33
CA ALA A 120 -15.78 30.58 -11.74
C ALA A 120 -17.04 31.30 -11.18
N GLY A 121 -17.04 32.62 -11.22
CA GLY A 121 -18.16 33.43 -10.71
C GLY A 121 -19.48 33.28 -11.48
N ASP A 122 -19.47 32.61 -12.64
CA ASP A 122 -20.66 32.20 -13.38
C ASP A 122 -21.36 30.94 -12.80
N ASN A 123 -20.81 30.36 -11.73
CA ASN A 123 -21.26 29.13 -11.04
C ASN A 123 -21.38 27.90 -11.95
N ARG A 124 -20.73 27.91 -13.10
CA ARG A 124 -20.81 26.86 -14.12
C ARG A 124 -19.46 26.42 -14.65
N THR A 125 -18.53 27.34 -14.88
CA THR A 125 -17.23 27.04 -15.46
C THR A 125 -16.27 26.54 -14.38
N LEU A 126 -15.83 25.27 -14.50
CA LEU A 126 -14.88 24.63 -13.59
C LEU A 126 -13.46 24.75 -14.17
N GLY A 127 -12.59 25.47 -13.47
CA GLY A 127 -11.16 25.45 -13.74
C GLY A 127 -10.57 24.12 -13.32
N ARG A 128 -9.65 23.57 -14.14
CA ARG A 128 -8.98 22.29 -13.87
C ARG A 128 -7.48 22.42 -14.04
N ALA A 129 -6.71 21.61 -13.33
CA ALA A 129 -5.28 21.41 -13.51
C ALA A 129 -4.98 19.93 -13.68
N SER A 130 -3.82 19.62 -14.24
CA SER A 130 -3.36 18.23 -14.40
C SER A 130 -2.10 17.99 -13.58
N ILE A 131 -1.92 16.76 -13.15
CA ILE A 131 -0.71 16.25 -12.50
C ILE A 131 -0.27 14.97 -13.19
N TYR A 132 1.04 14.80 -13.34
CA TYR A 132 1.69 13.59 -13.80
C TYR A 132 2.80 13.20 -12.83
N SER A 133 2.87 11.93 -12.48
CA SER A 133 3.96 11.35 -11.69
C SER A 133 4.26 9.94 -12.22
N ASP A 134 5.55 9.67 -12.46
CA ASP A 134 6.08 8.34 -12.78
C ASP A 134 7.10 8.02 -11.69
N GLU A 135 6.77 7.10 -10.80
CA GLU A 135 7.52 6.84 -9.59
C GLU A 135 7.91 5.38 -9.49
N ARG A 136 9.19 5.15 -9.19
CA ARG A 136 9.69 3.83 -8.82
C ARG A 136 10.35 3.89 -7.45
N THR A 137 9.82 3.10 -6.53
CA THR A 137 10.32 3.01 -5.17
C THR A 137 10.81 1.59 -4.87
N LYS A 138 11.99 1.48 -4.29
CA LYS A 138 12.57 0.21 -3.81
C LYS A 138 12.95 0.32 -2.35
N SER A 139 12.55 -0.65 -1.57
CA SER A 139 12.91 -0.71 -0.16
C SER A 139 13.31 -2.11 0.26
N PHE A 140 14.17 -2.18 1.25
CA PHE A 140 14.38 -3.41 1.98
C PHE A 140 14.49 -3.11 3.48
N ALA A 141 14.07 -4.10 4.26
CA ALA A 141 14.18 -4.08 5.71
C ALA A 141 14.71 -5.43 6.20
N VAL A 142 15.56 -5.39 7.21
CA VAL A 142 16.02 -6.57 7.93
C VAL A 142 15.92 -6.30 9.43
N ASP A 143 15.30 -7.22 10.14
CA ASP A 143 15.17 -7.21 11.60
C ASP A 143 15.80 -8.48 12.16
N ASN A 144 16.71 -8.32 13.11
CA ASN A 144 17.40 -9.42 13.78
C ASN A 144 17.10 -9.35 15.27
N GLN A 145 16.71 -10.46 15.85
CA GLN A 145 16.35 -10.54 17.25
C GLN A 145 17.03 -11.74 17.91
N ILE A 146 17.43 -11.56 19.15
CA ILE A 146 17.87 -12.64 20.04
C ILE A 146 17.06 -12.59 21.32
N GLN A 147 16.54 -13.74 21.72
CA GLN A 147 15.76 -13.91 22.95
C GLN A 147 16.48 -14.88 23.87
N ALA A 148 16.55 -14.55 25.15
CA ALA A 148 17.00 -15.44 26.19
C ALA A 148 15.89 -15.66 27.23
N LYS A 149 15.63 -16.93 27.59
CA LYS A 149 14.72 -17.33 28.66
C LYS A 149 15.53 -18.04 29.75
N PHE A 150 15.41 -17.61 30.99
CA PHE A 150 16.10 -18.22 32.12
C PHE A 150 15.34 -17.97 33.43
N THR A 151 15.67 -18.71 34.47
CA THR A 151 15.05 -18.58 35.79
C THR A 151 16.06 -18.16 36.84
N THR A 152 15.61 -17.36 37.80
CA THR A 152 16.39 -17.03 39.03
C THR A 152 15.50 -17.35 40.22
N GLY A 153 15.74 -18.51 40.83
CA GLY A 153 14.85 -19.03 41.86
C GLY A 153 13.44 -19.26 41.31
N PRO A 154 12.39 -18.67 41.90
CA PRO A 154 11.02 -18.82 41.42
C PRO A 154 10.64 -17.84 40.28
N ILE A 155 11.56 -16.98 39.83
CA ILE A 155 11.29 -15.93 38.86
C ILE A 155 11.74 -16.36 37.46
N GLU A 156 10.82 -16.34 36.52
CA GLU A 156 11.10 -16.56 35.09
C GLU A 156 11.43 -15.21 34.43
N HIS A 157 12.48 -15.19 33.61
CA HIS A 157 12.92 -14.02 32.85
C HIS A 157 12.88 -14.30 31.37
N THR A 158 12.44 -13.32 30.61
CA THR A 158 12.59 -13.27 29.15
C THR A 158 13.26 -11.96 28.77
N LEU A 159 14.44 -12.04 28.21
CA LEU A 159 15.15 -10.90 27.62
C LEU A 159 15.06 -10.98 26.12
N LEU A 160 14.81 -9.83 25.48
CA LEU A 160 14.80 -9.67 24.04
C LEU A 160 15.72 -8.49 23.67
N ALA A 161 16.63 -8.72 22.73
CA ALA A 161 17.43 -7.67 22.10
C ALA A 161 17.33 -7.81 20.57
N GLY A 162 17.37 -6.69 19.87
CA GLY A 162 17.25 -6.70 18.42
C GLY A 162 17.93 -5.51 17.79
N LEU A 163 18.15 -5.64 16.48
CA LEU A 163 18.66 -4.59 15.62
C LEU A 163 17.94 -4.69 14.28
N ASP A 164 17.32 -3.58 13.88
CA ASP A 164 16.70 -3.45 12.58
C ASP A 164 17.43 -2.44 11.71
N TYR A 165 17.35 -2.65 10.40
CA TYR A 165 17.84 -1.75 9.39
C TYR A 165 16.88 -1.70 8.21
N TRP A 166 16.52 -0.51 7.75
CA TRP A 166 15.81 -0.36 6.52
C TRP A 166 16.38 0.73 5.62
N LYS A 167 16.19 0.57 4.32
CA LYS A 167 16.58 1.55 3.31
C LYS A 167 15.48 1.68 2.26
N LEU A 168 15.17 2.92 1.92
CA LEU A 168 14.28 3.32 0.85
C LEU A 168 15.06 4.07 -0.22
N ASN A 169 14.82 3.75 -1.48
CA ASN A 169 15.33 4.47 -2.65
C ASN A 169 14.11 4.79 -3.54
N SER A 170 14.01 5.99 -4.00
CA SER A 170 13.01 6.51 -4.94
C SER A 170 13.68 7.24 -6.08
#